data_e800ac84427cc4dfc79c51d137219687
#
_entry.id   e800ac84427cc4dfc79c51d137219687
#
_cell.length_a   1.000
_cell.length_b   1.000
_cell.length_c   1.000
_cell.angle_alpha   90.00
_cell.angle_beta   90.00
_cell.angle_gamma   90.00
#
_symmetry.space_group_name_H-M   'P 1'
#
loop_
_entity.id
_entity.type
_entity.pdbx_description
1 polymer ?
#
loop_
_entity_poly.entity_id
_entity_poly.type
_entity_poly.pdbx_seq_one_letter_code
_entity_poly.pdbx_strand_id
1 'polypeptide(L)'
;MKFRSLASAVTVTALLPVALVAHAPQAVAAPCTPYSKSGSFTSKPSASAPAGGSSLGGLSALLSGSSKPSQPERATSGQRSNYNQRQITGGPTQIMQLITGAGSPNRTDLDFGVSGTDLGIAYADGAGHSYYVFGDTMDCVGEGDGWRSNVLLRTTDEDYGDGLRLDDALTSRGWSATGYAKEFIPSQKVGDADMNGERTTIPTAGIVVDGVHYIDYMSVRSWHDPKTGWSTNFAATVKSTDGGVSWTPVPEATRTNASHGANAPIPGGANYRPGFEKLQQSAYIEHGDYIYRFTTGQGRRGPAYLSRAMKSQFPNESAFEYYADGGWVHDPSQASVVLDGKVSELSVAYNDYLGKFVTMYGVEGEGIVMRTAPSPEGPWSPRRKLVDAETAKVISGEPLNDTYAPYVLPHQDDQHLYYTLTSWRDYNTMLMRTDLDFVGEDMENNDHIAVSDVVATR
;
A
#
# COMPACT_ATOMS: atom_id res chain seq x y z
N MET A 1 18.34 24.70 84.33
CA MET A 1 17.47 25.56 83.48
C MET A 1 17.93 25.42 82.09
N LYS A 2 17.16 24.69 81.26
CA LYS A 2 17.44 24.47 79.84
C LYS A 2 16.26 25.05 79.04
N PHE A 3 16.54 26.12 78.33
CA PHE A 3 15.58 26.71 77.39
C PHE A 3 15.50 25.85 76.09
N ARG A 4 14.31 25.40 75.71
CA ARG A 4 14.01 24.80 74.43
C ARG A 4 13.48 25.91 73.55
N SER A 5 14.15 26.12 72.43
CA SER A 5 13.74 26.97 71.35
C SER A 5 12.81 26.16 70.42
N LEU A 6 11.59 26.65 70.19
CA LEU A 6 10.65 26.17 69.16
C LEU A 6 10.95 26.94 67.85
N ALA A 7 11.32 26.24 66.83
CA ALA A 7 11.38 26.76 65.44
C ALA A 7 10.06 26.44 64.72
N SER A 8 9.30 27.46 64.35
CA SER A 8 8.12 27.33 63.49
C SER A 8 8.58 27.27 62.03
N ALA A 9 8.29 26.18 61.40
CA ALA A 9 8.46 26.06 59.93
C ALA A 9 7.27 26.68 59.20
N VAL A 10 7.52 27.71 58.44
CA VAL A 10 6.54 28.29 57.48
C VAL A 10 6.67 27.54 56.17
N THR A 11 5.62 26.78 55.81
CA THR A 11 5.53 26.11 54.52
C THR A 11 4.98 27.11 53.50
N VAL A 12 5.82 27.55 52.59
CA VAL A 12 5.42 28.36 51.44
C VAL A 12 4.98 27.40 50.32
N THR A 13 3.68 27.33 50.06
CA THR A 13 3.12 26.60 48.94
C THR A 13 3.26 27.46 47.69
N ALA A 14 4.19 27.12 46.81
CA ALA A 14 4.33 27.74 45.52
C ALA A 14 3.22 27.20 44.56
N LEU A 15 2.30 28.03 44.21
CA LEU A 15 1.33 27.80 43.11
C LEU A 15 2.07 27.98 41.79
N LEU A 16 2.33 26.87 41.08
CA LEU A 16 2.78 26.90 39.71
C LEU A 16 1.61 27.32 38.81
N PRO A 17 1.80 28.26 37.88
CA PRO A 17 0.78 28.58 36.93
C PRO A 17 0.57 27.40 35.94
N VAL A 18 -0.63 26.87 35.89
CA VAL A 18 -1.06 25.95 34.82
C VAL A 18 -1.06 26.76 33.52
N ALA A 19 -0.04 26.55 32.70
CA ALA A 19 -0.05 27.09 31.34
C ALA A 19 -1.16 26.39 30.55
N LEU A 20 -2.22 27.10 30.23
CA LEU A 20 -3.21 26.69 29.26
C LEU A 20 -2.49 26.59 27.89
N VAL A 21 -2.13 25.39 27.47
CA VAL A 21 -1.68 25.15 26.12
C VAL A 21 -2.91 25.29 25.23
N ALA A 22 -3.07 26.44 24.60
CA ALA A 22 -4.07 26.64 23.55
C ALA A 22 -3.71 25.67 22.42
N HIS A 23 -4.52 24.64 22.24
CA HIS A 23 -4.43 23.77 21.06
C HIS A 23 -4.80 24.63 19.86
N ALA A 24 -3.85 24.84 18.95
CA ALA A 24 -4.17 25.39 17.65
C ALA A 24 -5.23 24.49 16.99
N PRO A 25 -6.27 25.04 16.38
CA PRO A 25 -7.24 24.24 15.66
C PRO A 25 -6.49 23.43 14.59
N GLN A 26 -6.66 22.12 14.59
CA GLN A 26 -6.17 21.27 13.50
C GLN A 26 -6.78 21.79 12.20
N ALA A 27 -5.95 22.04 11.21
CA ALA A 27 -6.43 22.29 9.87
C ALA A 27 -7.16 21.03 9.41
N VAL A 28 -8.48 21.08 9.40
CA VAL A 28 -9.30 20.08 8.72
C VAL A 28 -8.99 20.29 7.24
N ALA A 29 -8.45 19.28 6.57
CA ALA A 29 -8.22 19.34 5.14
C ALA A 29 -9.53 19.77 4.46
N ALA A 30 -9.46 20.76 3.58
CA ALA A 30 -10.62 21.18 2.81
C ALA A 30 -11.09 19.98 1.97
N PRO A 31 -12.41 19.75 1.82
CA PRO A 31 -12.92 18.65 1.04
C PRO A 31 -12.37 18.75 -0.38
N CYS A 32 -11.70 17.69 -0.80
CA CYS A 32 -11.09 17.59 -2.12
C CYS A 32 -12.19 17.46 -3.17
N THR A 33 -12.10 18.19 -4.27
CA THR A 33 -12.85 17.83 -5.47
C THR A 33 -12.37 16.44 -5.92
N PRO A 34 -13.30 15.52 -6.26
CA PRO A 34 -12.91 14.20 -6.74
C PRO A 34 -11.87 14.35 -7.87
N TYR A 35 -10.80 13.60 -7.76
CA TYR A 35 -9.77 13.55 -8.78
C TYR A 35 -10.38 12.96 -10.06
N SER A 36 -10.84 13.80 -10.98
CA SER A 36 -11.25 13.37 -12.31
C SER A 36 -10.05 13.53 -13.24
N LYS A 37 -9.38 12.46 -13.55
CA LYS A 37 -8.38 12.44 -14.61
C LYS A 37 -9.01 12.71 -15.97
N SER A 38 -8.97 13.94 -16.41
CA SER A 38 -8.95 14.26 -17.83
C SER A 38 -7.51 14.66 -18.22
N GLY A 39 -6.57 13.74 -18.10
CA GLY A 39 -5.19 14.02 -18.48
C GLY A 39 -4.30 12.80 -18.19
N SER A 40 -3.74 12.24 -19.25
CA SER A 40 -2.69 11.23 -19.16
C SER A 40 -1.57 11.70 -18.22
N PHE A 41 -1.02 10.79 -17.41
CA PHE A 41 0.29 10.95 -16.80
C PHE A 41 1.37 10.97 -17.92
N THR A 42 1.40 12.04 -18.68
CA THR A 42 2.56 12.41 -19.45
C THR A 42 3.28 13.50 -18.68
N SER A 43 4.36 13.08 -18.04
CA SER A 43 5.52 13.88 -17.67
C SER A 43 5.36 15.40 -17.61
N LYS A 44 5.63 15.95 -16.44
CA LYS A 44 6.27 17.25 -16.19
C LYS A 44 5.40 18.46 -15.86
N PRO A 45 5.65 19.07 -14.73
CA PRO A 45 5.98 20.48 -14.71
C PRO A 45 7.50 20.66 -14.61
N SER A 46 8.10 21.21 -15.67
CA SER A 46 9.41 21.82 -15.58
C SER A 46 9.28 23.07 -14.70
N ALA A 47 10.06 23.15 -13.64
CA ALA A 47 10.26 24.36 -12.90
C ALA A 47 10.92 25.38 -13.83
N SER A 48 10.17 26.35 -14.30
CA SER A 48 10.70 27.61 -14.87
C SER A 48 10.66 28.67 -13.78
N ALA A 49 11.84 29.21 -13.49
CA ALA A 49 12.02 30.33 -12.58
C ALA A 49 11.16 31.56 -12.99
N PRO A 50 10.70 32.37 -12.03
CA PRO A 50 9.91 33.55 -12.35
C PRO A 50 10.81 34.66 -12.89
N ALA A 51 10.55 35.06 -14.13
CA ALA A 51 11.01 36.34 -14.63
C ALA A 51 10.04 37.43 -14.16
N GLY A 52 10.55 38.43 -13.47
CA GLY A 52 9.78 39.57 -13.00
C GLY A 52 9.17 40.39 -14.11
N GLY A 53 7.99 40.94 -13.85
CA GLY A 53 7.34 41.91 -14.69
C GLY A 53 6.15 42.53 -13.96
N SER A 54 6.37 43.72 -13.44
CA SER A 54 5.35 44.59 -12.83
C SER A 54 4.34 45.07 -13.86
N SER A 55 3.04 45.03 -13.54
CA SER A 55 2.12 46.08 -13.99
C SER A 55 0.93 46.20 -13.07
N LEU A 56 0.75 47.40 -12.57
CA LEU A 56 -0.39 47.94 -11.82
C LEU A 56 -1.65 48.04 -12.71
N GLY A 57 -2.80 47.81 -12.15
CA GLY A 57 -4.03 48.35 -12.72
C GLY A 57 -5.31 47.70 -12.28
N GLY A 58 -6.11 48.39 -11.48
CA GLY A 58 -7.57 48.29 -11.53
C GLY A 58 -8.29 47.77 -10.29
N LEU A 59 -8.58 48.69 -9.35
CA LEU A 59 -9.66 48.54 -8.37
C LEU A 59 -11.02 48.47 -9.07
N SER A 60 -11.87 47.55 -8.66
CA SER A 60 -13.30 47.85 -8.47
C SER A 60 -13.93 46.88 -7.49
N ALA A 61 -14.42 47.42 -6.43
CA ALA A 61 -15.22 46.76 -5.40
C ALA A 61 -16.62 46.44 -5.93
N LEU A 62 -17.15 45.30 -5.41
CA LEU A 62 -18.57 45.26 -5.04
C LEU A 62 -18.81 44.21 -3.95
N LEU A 63 -19.29 44.72 -2.86
CA LEU A 63 -19.84 44.01 -1.70
C LEU A 63 -21.05 43.16 -2.09
N SER A 64 -21.10 41.91 -1.68
CA SER A 64 -22.37 41.33 -1.23
C SER A 64 -22.16 39.93 -0.62
N GLY A 65 -22.63 39.76 0.60
CA GLY A 65 -23.18 38.53 1.13
C GLY A 65 -22.16 37.50 1.63
N SER A 66 -21.78 37.61 2.91
CA SER A 66 -21.17 36.49 3.63
C SER A 66 -22.20 35.40 3.88
N SER A 67 -22.34 34.45 3.00
CA SER A 67 -22.87 33.13 3.32
C SER A 67 -21.71 32.29 3.84
N LYS A 68 -21.75 31.89 5.12
CA LYS A 68 -20.88 30.85 5.66
C LYS A 68 -20.95 29.65 4.71
N PRO A 69 -19.82 29.05 4.30
CA PRO A 69 -19.87 27.79 3.61
C PRO A 69 -20.53 26.78 4.56
N SER A 70 -21.70 26.25 4.17
CA SER A 70 -22.30 25.12 4.83
C SER A 70 -21.29 23.98 4.82
N GLN A 71 -20.97 23.43 5.99
CA GLN A 71 -20.22 22.18 6.06
C GLN A 71 -20.94 21.16 5.15
N PRO A 72 -20.20 20.42 4.32
CA PRO A 72 -20.83 19.36 3.55
C PRO A 72 -21.50 18.39 4.54
N GLU A 73 -22.79 18.20 4.36
CA GLU A 73 -23.57 17.26 5.17
C GLU A 73 -22.89 15.88 5.08
N ARG A 74 -22.74 15.25 6.24
CA ARG A 74 -22.25 13.88 6.35
C ARG A 74 -23.11 13.00 5.45
N ALA A 75 -22.52 12.39 4.41
CA ALA A 75 -23.25 11.50 3.51
C ALA A 75 -24.03 10.48 4.32
N THR A 76 -25.33 10.43 4.12
CA THR A 76 -26.19 9.44 4.78
C THR A 76 -25.86 8.05 4.24
N SER A 77 -26.13 6.99 4.99
CA SER A 77 -25.87 5.60 4.59
C SER A 77 -26.40 5.24 3.19
N GLY A 78 -27.50 5.88 2.74
CA GLY A 78 -28.05 5.70 1.38
C GLY A 78 -27.25 6.40 0.26
N GLN A 79 -26.48 7.46 0.56
CA GLN A 79 -25.63 8.13 -0.42
C GLN A 79 -24.26 7.44 -0.56
N ARG A 80 -23.86 6.66 0.45
CA ARG A 80 -22.65 5.84 0.43
C ARG A 80 -22.79 4.59 -0.44
N SER A 81 -24.02 4.17 -0.75
CA SER A 81 -24.30 2.92 -1.45
C SER A 81 -24.11 2.98 -2.98
N ASN A 82 -23.94 4.16 -3.58
CA ASN A 82 -23.87 4.26 -5.05
C ASN A 82 -22.54 3.78 -5.66
N TYR A 83 -21.49 3.61 -4.85
CA TYR A 83 -20.26 2.91 -5.26
C TYR A 83 -20.28 1.44 -4.84
N ASN A 84 -21.08 1.10 -3.85
CA ASN A 84 -21.18 -0.21 -3.26
C ASN A 84 -22.19 -1.03 -4.05
N GLN A 85 -21.79 -1.88 -4.92
CA GLN A 85 -22.60 -2.87 -5.67
C GLN A 85 -22.58 -2.69 -7.18
N ARG A 86 -21.44 -2.43 -7.76
CA ARG A 86 -21.25 -2.84 -9.15
C ARG A 86 -21.02 -4.35 -9.12
N GLN A 87 -22.10 -5.11 -9.13
CA GLN A 87 -22.02 -6.54 -9.37
C GLN A 87 -21.56 -6.75 -10.82
N ILE A 88 -20.47 -7.42 -10.97
CA ILE A 88 -20.08 -8.00 -12.25
C ILE A 88 -20.98 -9.23 -12.41
N THR A 89 -22.12 -9.05 -13.08
CA THR A 89 -23.08 -10.12 -13.24
C THR A 89 -22.48 -11.19 -14.17
N GLY A 90 -22.40 -12.42 -13.68
CA GLY A 90 -22.00 -13.60 -14.44
C GLY A 90 -20.58 -14.11 -14.21
N GLY A 91 -19.74 -13.41 -13.44
CA GLY A 91 -18.41 -13.88 -13.04
C GLY A 91 -18.29 -14.08 -11.52
N PRO A 92 -17.24 -14.78 -11.07
CA PRO A 92 -17.02 -15.02 -9.64
C PRO A 92 -16.56 -13.79 -8.87
N THR A 93 -16.18 -12.72 -9.56
CA THR A 93 -15.53 -11.54 -8.96
C THR A 93 -16.49 -10.36 -8.84
N GLN A 94 -16.45 -9.70 -7.70
CA GLN A 94 -17.30 -8.53 -7.37
C GLN A 94 -16.47 -7.41 -6.76
N ILE A 95 -16.87 -6.15 -7.04
CA ILE A 95 -16.41 -4.98 -6.29
C ILE A 95 -17.33 -4.83 -5.09
N MET A 96 -16.76 -4.92 -3.88
CA MET A 96 -17.52 -4.76 -2.66
C MET A 96 -17.63 -3.31 -2.23
N GLN A 97 -16.52 -2.56 -2.35
CA GLN A 97 -16.44 -1.20 -1.78
C GLN A 97 -15.25 -0.43 -2.35
N LEU A 98 -15.36 0.88 -2.44
CA LEU A 98 -14.21 1.78 -2.52
C LEU A 98 -13.63 1.96 -1.10
N ILE A 99 -12.37 1.54 -0.89
CA ILE A 99 -11.72 1.60 0.43
C ILE A 99 -11.22 3.01 0.73
N THR A 100 -10.62 3.69 -0.25
CA THR A 100 -9.96 4.99 -0.08
C THR A 100 -10.55 6.08 -0.96
N GLY A 101 -10.25 7.35 -0.65
CA GLY A 101 -10.60 8.51 -1.45
C GLY A 101 -12.01 9.04 -1.24
N ALA A 102 -12.35 10.04 -2.05
CA ALA A 102 -13.65 10.69 -2.01
C ALA A 102 -14.77 9.72 -2.42
N GLY A 103 -15.83 9.66 -1.60
CA GLY A 103 -16.93 8.72 -1.82
C GLY A 103 -16.74 7.35 -1.17
N SER A 104 -15.56 7.05 -0.63
CA SER A 104 -15.37 5.88 0.24
C SER A 104 -16.19 6.02 1.53
N PRO A 105 -16.84 4.93 2.00
CA PRO A 105 -17.46 4.92 3.32
C PRO A 105 -16.47 5.23 4.46
N ASN A 106 -15.17 4.93 4.24
CA ASN A 106 -14.10 5.22 5.18
C ASN A 106 -13.70 6.69 5.25
N ARG A 107 -14.17 7.52 4.27
CA ARG A 107 -13.90 8.95 4.25
C ARG A 107 -12.43 9.32 4.43
N THR A 108 -11.54 8.53 3.84
CA THR A 108 -10.10 8.68 4.05
C THR A 108 -9.56 10.03 3.59
N ASP A 109 -10.22 10.66 2.63
CA ASP A 109 -9.96 12.02 2.16
C ASP A 109 -10.21 13.07 3.25
N LEU A 110 -11.29 12.91 4.02
CA LEU A 110 -11.72 13.84 5.05
C LEU A 110 -11.06 13.57 6.41
N ASP A 111 -10.98 12.29 6.79
CA ASP A 111 -10.56 11.91 8.13
C ASP A 111 -9.05 11.74 8.23
N PHE A 112 -8.36 11.39 7.12
CA PHE A 112 -6.91 11.10 7.12
C PHE A 112 -6.09 11.90 6.11
N GLY A 113 -6.71 12.75 5.27
CA GLY A 113 -6.04 13.45 4.17
C GLY A 113 -5.50 12.49 3.10
N VAL A 114 -6.22 11.39 2.84
CA VAL A 114 -5.89 10.40 1.81
C VAL A 114 -6.99 10.44 0.75
N SER A 115 -6.79 11.27 -0.28
CA SER A 115 -7.75 11.46 -1.37
C SER A 115 -7.46 10.60 -2.58
N GLY A 116 -6.19 10.27 -2.78
CA GLY A 116 -5.73 9.33 -3.80
C GLY A 116 -4.57 8.53 -3.24
N THR A 117 -4.59 7.22 -3.44
CA THR A 117 -3.52 6.31 -3.02
C THR A 117 -3.63 4.99 -3.76
N ASP A 118 -2.58 4.20 -3.70
CA ASP A 118 -2.53 2.89 -4.33
C ASP A 118 -2.08 1.79 -3.38
N LEU A 119 -2.02 0.57 -3.89
CA LEU A 119 -1.65 -0.68 -3.21
C LEU A 119 -2.73 -1.14 -2.20
N GLY A 120 -2.51 -0.98 -0.90
CA GLY A 120 -3.35 -1.56 0.14
C GLY A 120 -2.86 -2.94 0.56
N ILE A 121 -1.54 -3.08 0.71
CA ILE A 121 -0.90 -4.30 1.23
C ILE A 121 -1.43 -4.57 2.63
N ALA A 122 -2.04 -5.73 2.83
CA ALA A 122 -2.69 -6.08 4.09
C ALA A 122 -1.91 -7.14 4.86
N TYR A 123 -1.80 -6.97 6.18
CA TYR A 123 -1.27 -7.98 7.09
C TYR A 123 -1.89 -7.83 8.48
N ALA A 124 -2.01 -8.93 9.23
CA ALA A 124 -2.55 -8.94 10.60
C ALA A 124 -1.42 -9.05 11.63
N ASP A 125 -1.65 -8.51 12.84
CA ASP A 125 -0.71 -8.64 13.95
C ASP A 125 -0.98 -9.86 14.84
N GLY A 126 -2.06 -10.58 14.59
CA GLY A 126 -2.51 -11.69 15.43
C GLY A 126 -3.01 -11.27 16.82
N ALA A 127 -3.11 -9.96 17.07
CA ALA A 127 -3.57 -9.37 18.33
C ALA A 127 -4.85 -8.53 18.15
N GLY A 128 -5.54 -8.69 17.02
CA GLY A 128 -6.83 -8.09 16.72
C GLY A 128 -6.76 -6.84 15.85
N HIS A 129 -5.62 -6.57 15.19
CA HIS A 129 -5.54 -5.52 14.20
C HIS A 129 -5.03 -6.06 12.86
N SER A 130 -5.63 -5.55 11.80
CA SER A 130 -5.14 -5.64 10.43
C SER A 130 -4.62 -4.28 9.97
N TYR A 131 -3.47 -4.28 9.32
CA TYR A 131 -2.76 -3.10 8.84
C TYR A 131 -2.79 -3.05 7.33
N TYR A 132 -2.96 -1.84 6.79
CA TYR A 132 -3.04 -1.56 5.37
C TYR A 132 -1.97 -0.55 5.00
N VAL A 133 -1.01 -0.99 4.21
CA VAL A 133 0.12 -0.16 3.75
C VAL A 133 -0.17 0.31 2.35
N PHE A 134 -0.17 1.62 2.17
CA PHE A 134 -0.40 2.25 0.88
C PHE A 134 0.90 2.84 0.33
N GLY A 135 0.98 2.95 -0.99
CA GLY A 135 2.09 3.57 -1.70
C GLY A 135 1.96 5.09 -1.80
N ASP A 136 2.37 5.65 -2.94
CA ASP A 136 2.26 7.08 -3.19
C ASP A 136 0.85 7.58 -2.87
N THR A 137 0.78 8.51 -1.95
CA THR A 137 -0.50 9.01 -1.40
C THR A 137 -0.58 10.51 -1.57
N MET A 138 -1.72 10.97 -2.10
CA MET A 138 -2.01 12.38 -2.36
C MET A 138 -3.06 12.87 -1.37
N ASP A 139 -2.95 14.13 -0.96
CA ASP A 139 -4.07 14.83 -0.38
C ASP A 139 -4.97 15.43 -1.48
N CYS A 140 -5.34 16.69 -1.45
CA CYS A 140 -6.27 17.26 -2.43
C CYS A 140 -5.64 17.69 -3.76
N VAL A 141 -4.34 17.82 -3.89
CA VAL A 141 -3.70 18.66 -4.92
C VAL A 141 -2.77 17.91 -5.88
N GLY A 142 -2.52 16.62 -5.65
CA GLY A 142 -1.63 15.81 -6.48
C GLY A 142 -0.16 15.89 -6.04
N GLU A 143 0.74 15.36 -6.88
CA GLU A 143 2.18 15.36 -6.58
C GLU A 143 2.71 16.81 -6.40
N GLY A 144 3.34 17.06 -5.27
CA GLY A 144 3.94 18.35 -4.94
C GLY A 144 3.32 19.00 -3.70
N ASP A 145 2.02 18.88 -3.53
CA ASP A 145 1.33 19.40 -2.34
C ASP A 145 0.69 18.24 -1.57
N GLY A 146 1.30 17.86 -0.42
CA GLY A 146 0.82 16.78 0.43
C GLY A 146 1.12 15.36 -0.09
N TRP A 147 1.99 15.21 -1.11
CA TRP A 147 2.45 13.89 -1.55
C TRP A 147 3.34 13.22 -0.50
N ARG A 148 2.96 11.99 -0.16
CA ARG A 148 3.65 11.07 0.73
C ARG A 148 3.97 9.80 -0.04
N SER A 149 5.18 9.30 0.07
CA SER A 149 5.60 8.04 -0.60
C SER A 149 4.86 6.81 -0.09
N ASN A 150 4.33 6.90 1.13
CA ASN A 150 3.60 5.81 1.76
C ASN A 150 2.83 6.32 2.98
N VAL A 151 1.73 5.63 3.31
CA VAL A 151 0.98 5.83 4.56
C VAL A 151 0.54 4.48 5.12
N LEU A 152 0.22 4.46 6.40
CA LEU A 152 -0.21 3.25 7.10
C LEU A 152 -1.53 3.51 7.83
N LEU A 153 -2.54 2.68 7.54
CA LEU A 153 -3.83 2.66 8.20
C LEU A 153 -4.04 1.29 8.86
N ARG A 154 -4.98 1.19 9.80
CA ARG A 154 -5.33 -0.07 10.44
C ARG A 154 -6.80 -0.16 10.78
N THR A 155 -7.22 -1.39 11.11
CA THR A 155 -8.57 -1.70 11.54
C THR A 155 -8.60 -2.86 12.52
N THR A 156 -9.69 -2.96 13.26
CA THR A 156 -10.12 -4.15 14.01
C THR A 156 -11.22 -4.93 13.28
N ASP A 157 -11.56 -4.54 12.07
CA ASP A 157 -12.57 -5.17 11.24
C ASP A 157 -12.01 -6.46 10.62
N GLU A 158 -12.67 -7.58 10.89
CA GLU A 158 -12.30 -8.91 10.39
C GLU A 158 -13.39 -9.50 9.47
N ASP A 159 -14.56 -8.82 9.35
CA ASP A 159 -15.67 -9.23 8.48
C ASP A 159 -15.76 -8.34 7.25
N TYR A 160 -15.25 -8.84 6.14
CA TYR A 160 -15.29 -8.11 4.87
C TYR A 160 -16.59 -8.33 4.07
N GLY A 161 -17.51 -9.15 4.57
CA GLY A 161 -18.78 -9.45 3.90
C GLY A 161 -19.69 -8.23 3.77
N ASP A 162 -19.63 -7.30 4.70
CA ASP A 162 -20.38 -6.03 4.70
C ASP A 162 -19.51 -4.82 4.29
N GLY A 163 -18.26 -5.04 3.92
CA GLY A 163 -17.28 -4.03 3.54
C GLY A 163 -16.08 -3.99 4.49
N LEU A 164 -15.13 -3.13 4.22
CA LEU A 164 -13.95 -2.90 5.05
C LEU A 164 -14.03 -1.53 5.72
N ARG A 165 -14.01 -1.50 7.05
CA ARG A 165 -13.90 -0.27 7.83
C ARG A 165 -12.46 -0.02 8.24
N LEU A 166 -11.92 1.16 7.96
CA LEU A 166 -10.63 1.61 8.46
C LEU A 166 -10.84 2.46 9.72
N ASP A 167 -10.23 2.07 10.84
CA ASP A 167 -10.44 2.71 12.13
C ASP A 167 -9.47 3.88 12.37
N ASP A 168 -8.18 3.68 12.07
CA ASP A 168 -7.11 4.61 12.43
C ASP A 168 -6.11 4.81 11.28
N ALA A 169 -5.50 6.00 11.24
CA ALA A 169 -4.28 6.25 10.46
C ALA A 169 -3.09 6.53 11.38
N LEU A 170 -1.90 6.17 10.92
CA LEU A 170 -0.65 6.56 11.58
C LEU A 170 -0.37 8.04 11.32
N THR A 171 -0.49 8.86 12.35
CA THR A 171 -0.25 10.31 12.32
C THR A 171 1.08 10.68 12.99
N SER A 172 1.45 11.95 12.97
CA SER A 172 2.61 12.45 13.73
C SER A 172 2.50 12.27 15.25
N ARG A 173 1.29 11.95 15.75
CA ARG A 173 1.00 11.72 17.17
C ARG A 173 0.76 10.24 17.50
N GLY A 174 0.99 9.35 16.57
CA GLY A 174 0.66 7.92 16.65
C GLY A 174 -0.69 7.60 15.99
N TRP A 175 -1.29 6.47 16.34
CA TRP A 175 -2.58 6.02 15.81
C TRP A 175 -3.71 6.97 16.20
N SER A 176 -4.55 7.30 15.24
CA SER A 176 -5.68 8.21 15.44
C SER A 176 -6.81 7.95 14.46
N ALA A 177 -8.03 7.98 14.96
CA ALA A 177 -9.27 7.89 14.18
C ALA A 177 -9.53 9.11 13.28
N THR A 178 -8.80 10.19 13.48
CA THR A 178 -8.81 11.38 12.61
C THR A 178 -7.42 12.03 12.63
N GLY A 179 -7.07 12.69 11.53
CA GLY A 179 -5.81 13.44 11.42
C GLY A 179 -4.99 12.99 10.23
N TYR A 180 -4.04 13.81 9.83
CA TYR A 180 -3.25 13.62 8.63
C TYR A 180 -2.36 12.37 8.73
N ALA A 181 -2.59 11.37 7.87
CA ALA A 181 -1.75 10.18 7.79
C ALA A 181 -0.33 10.59 7.37
N LYS A 182 0.67 10.22 8.17
CA LYS A 182 2.07 10.61 7.91
C LYS A 182 2.76 9.63 6.97
N GLU A 183 3.72 10.13 6.21
CA GLU A 183 4.76 9.30 5.61
C GLU A 183 5.58 8.65 6.72
N PHE A 184 5.80 7.34 6.66
CA PHE A 184 6.53 6.62 7.70
C PHE A 184 7.84 5.98 7.21
N ILE A 185 7.99 5.75 5.90
CA ILE A 185 9.26 5.44 5.23
C ILE A 185 9.61 6.65 4.36
N PRO A 186 10.48 7.55 4.83
CA PRO A 186 10.78 8.78 4.09
C PRO A 186 11.58 8.49 2.81
N SER A 187 11.38 9.34 1.80
CA SER A 187 12.15 9.30 0.55
C SER A 187 12.82 10.64 0.24
N GLN A 188 13.82 10.62 -0.65
CA GLN A 188 14.49 11.85 -1.09
C GLN A 188 13.61 12.76 -1.96
N LYS A 189 12.59 12.19 -2.61
CA LYS A 189 11.66 12.89 -3.52
C LYS A 189 12.37 13.67 -4.63
N VAL A 190 13.45 13.12 -5.17
CA VAL A 190 14.12 13.71 -6.32
C VAL A 190 13.27 13.56 -7.58
N GLY A 191 13.46 14.43 -8.56
CA GLY A 191 12.73 14.36 -9.83
C GLY A 191 13.09 13.12 -10.64
N ASP A 192 12.18 12.61 -11.45
CA ASP A 192 12.38 11.43 -12.30
C ASP A 192 13.56 11.52 -13.27
N ALA A 193 13.96 12.75 -13.62
CA ALA A 193 15.12 12.99 -14.47
C ALA A 193 16.46 12.79 -13.73
N ASP A 194 16.46 12.80 -12.40
CA ASP A 194 17.66 12.55 -11.61
C ASP A 194 17.82 11.04 -11.35
N MET A 195 18.47 10.37 -12.26
CA MET A 195 18.76 8.93 -12.18
C MET A 195 19.79 8.57 -11.11
N ASN A 196 20.31 9.52 -10.34
CA ASN A 196 21.30 9.28 -9.29
C ASN A 196 20.69 9.19 -7.89
N GLY A 197 19.44 9.59 -7.70
CA GLY A 197 18.78 9.66 -6.42
C GLY A 197 17.61 8.68 -6.28
N GLU A 198 16.77 8.96 -5.29
CA GLU A 198 15.56 8.21 -4.98
C GLU A 198 14.33 9.09 -5.23
N ARG A 199 13.42 8.60 -6.08
CA ARG A 199 12.16 9.27 -6.38
C ARG A 199 11.16 9.09 -5.25
N THR A 200 10.95 7.85 -4.85
CA THR A 200 9.96 7.47 -3.83
C THR A 200 10.34 6.14 -3.17
N THR A 201 9.75 5.85 -2.02
CA THR A 201 9.86 4.57 -1.31
C THR A 201 8.50 3.89 -1.30
N ILE A 202 8.38 2.80 -2.04
CA ILE A 202 7.12 2.08 -2.23
C ILE A 202 7.13 0.79 -1.41
N PRO A 203 6.21 0.61 -0.45
CA PRO A 203 6.03 -0.65 0.25
C PRO A 203 5.69 -1.79 -0.72
N THR A 204 6.15 -2.99 -0.43
CA THR A 204 5.88 -4.18 -1.26
C THR A 204 5.32 -5.35 -0.47
N ALA A 205 5.62 -5.46 0.82
CA ALA A 205 5.11 -6.50 1.71
C ALA A 205 5.06 -6.04 3.16
N GLY A 206 4.17 -6.64 3.96
CA GLY A 206 4.10 -6.48 5.40
C GLY A 206 3.93 -7.83 6.09
N ILE A 207 4.51 -8.01 7.28
CA ILE A 207 4.35 -9.20 8.11
C ILE A 207 4.66 -8.86 9.58
N VAL A 208 4.07 -9.64 10.50
CA VAL A 208 4.46 -9.63 11.92
C VAL A 208 5.14 -10.95 12.25
N VAL A 209 6.32 -10.88 12.87
CA VAL A 209 7.06 -12.05 13.35
C VAL A 209 7.43 -11.80 14.81
N ASP A 210 6.98 -12.69 15.69
CA ASP A 210 7.21 -12.57 17.13
C ASP A 210 6.85 -11.19 17.72
N GLY A 211 5.73 -10.61 17.27
CA GLY A 211 5.23 -9.30 17.72
C GLY A 211 5.98 -8.09 17.16
N VAL A 212 6.96 -8.29 16.29
CA VAL A 212 7.67 -7.23 15.57
C VAL A 212 7.08 -7.10 14.17
N HIS A 213 6.68 -5.88 13.80
CA HIS A 213 6.19 -5.57 12.47
C HIS A 213 7.36 -5.32 11.52
N TYR A 214 7.27 -5.87 10.33
CA TYR A 214 8.25 -5.66 9.26
C TYR A 214 7.51 -5.24 7.99
N ILE A 215 8.00 -4.19 7.35
CA ILE A 215 7.53 -3.77 6.02
C ILE A 215 8.72 -3.72 5.08
N ASP A 216 8.60 -4.49 4.01
CA ASP A 216 9.55 -4.45 2.89
C ASP A 216 9.15 -3.35 1.92
N TYR A 217 10.13 -2.66 1.35
CA TYR A 217 9.89 -1.58 0.41
C TYR A 217 10.97 -1.53 -0.66
N MET A 218 10.64 -0.97 -1.81
CA MET A 218 11.59 -0.66 -2.87
C MET A 218 11.87 0.84 -2.91
N SER A 219 13.14 1.21 -3.10
CA SER A 219 13.58 2.56 -3.45
C SER A 219 13.47 2.71 -4.96
N VAL A 220 12.48 3.46 -5.42
CA VAL A 220 12.27 3.73 -6.84
C VAL A 220 13.22 4.84 -7.28
N ARG A 221 13.97 4.60 -8.35
CA ARG A 221 14.88 5.56 -8.97
C ARG A 221 14.17 6.37 -10.04
N SER A 222 13.38 5.71 -10.88
CA SER A 222 12.60 6.34 -11.94
C SER A 222 11.41 5.48 -12.33
N TRP A 223 10.29 6.11 -12.65
CA TRP A 223 9.10 5.48 -13.21
C TRP A 223 9.15 5.26 -14.73
N HIS A 224 10.27 5.61 -15.37
CA HIS A 224 10.44 5.59 -16.83
C HIS A 224 11.54 4.63 -17.29
N ASP A 225 11.41 3.33 -17.01
CA ASP A 225 12.28 2.31 -17.58
C ASP A 225 11.56 1.61 -18.74
N PRO A 226 12.06 1.69 -19.99
CA PRO A 226 11.36 1.15 -21.15
C PRO A 226 11.30 -0.38 -21.17
N LYS A 227 12.17 -1.08 -20.41
CA LYS A 227 12.23 -2.54 -20.38
C LYS A 227 11.34 -3.12 -19.29
N THR A 228 11.34 -2.51 -18.13
CA THR A 228 10.74 -3.06 -16.92
C THR A 228 9.53 -2.29 -16.42
N GLY A 229 9.35 -1.04 -16.86
CA GLY A 229 8.32 -0.11 -16.39
C GLY A 229 8.92 0.93 -15.44
N TRP A 230 9.64 0.51 -14.41
CA TRP A 230 10.40 1.38 -13.51
C TRP A 230 11.73 0.75 -13.11
N SER A 231 12.62 1.55 -12.56
CA SER A 231 13.91 1.11 -12.03
C SER A 231 14.03 1.39 -10.54
N THR A 232 14.75 0.51 -9.84
CA THR A 232 14.96 0.59 -8.40
C THR A 232 16.44 0.80 -8.07
N ASN A 233 16.68 1.42 -6.90
CA ASN A 233 18.01 1.51 -6.30
C ASN A 233 18.31 0.27 -5.45
N PHE A 234 17.36 -0.10 -4.61
CA PHE A 234 17.44 -1.22 -3.68
C PHE A 234 16.02 -1.61 -3.22
N ALA A 235 15.91 -2.78 -2.60
CA ALA A 235 14.82 -3.11 -1.69
C ALA A 235 15.40 -3.22 -0.28
N ALA A 236 14.60 -2.87 0.73
CA ALA A 236 15.01 -2.92 2.13
C ALA A 236 13.79 -3.12 3.04
N THR A 237 14.06 -3.35 4.32
CA THR A 237 13.02 -3.59 5.31
C THR A 237 13.11 -2.53 6.42
N VAL A 238 11.96 -2.05 6.88
CA VAL A 238 11.82 -1.30 8.14
C VAL A 238 11.09 -2.17 9.16
N LYS A 239 11.36 -1.95 10.44
CA LYS A 239 10.69 -2.65 11.55
C LYS A 239 10.10 -1.70 12.57
N SER A 240 9.04 -2.16 13.24
CA SER A 240 8.43 -1.53 14.39
C SER A 240 8.25 -2.53 15.53
N THR A 241 8.59 -2.14 16.75
CA THR A 241 8.41 -2.93 17.98
C THR A 241 7.35 -2.32 18.91
N ASP A 242 6.64 -1.31 18.45
CA ASP A 242 5.66 -0.54 19.22
C ASP A 242 4.27 -0.48 18.52
N GLY A 243 3.91 -1.57 17.83
CA GLY A 243 2.61 -1.68 17.17
C GLY A 243 2.44 -0.74 15.96
N GLY A 244 3.52 -0.50 15.22
CA GLY A 244 3.49 0.31 14.00
C GLY A 244 3.55 1.82 14.22
N VAL A 245 3.87 2.31 15.44
CA VAL A 245 3.93 3.75 15.74
C VAL A 245 5.24 4.38 15.24
N SER A 246 6.36 3.72 15.50
CA SER A 246 7.68 4.14 15.03
C SER A 246 8.35 3.05 14.19
N TRP A 247 9.14 3.48 13.19
CA TRP A 247 9.76 2.59 12.22
C TRP A 247 11.24 2.88 12.09
N THR A 248 12.05 1.84 12.06
CA THR A 248 13.52 1.93 11.93
C THR A 248 13.99 1.02 10.79
N PRO A 249 14.97 1.46 9.99
CA PRO A 249 15.59 0.62 8.97
C PRO A 249 16.26 -0.63 9.56
N VAL A 250 16.25 -1.72 8.80
CA VAL A 250 16.98 -2.97 9.07
C VAL A 250 18.08 -3.11 8.03
N PRO A 251 19.29 -2.56 8.25
CA PRO A 251 20.36 -2.51 7.24
C PRO A 251 20.75 -3.88 6.70
N GLU A 252 20.72 -4.91 7.56
CA GLU A 252 21.04 -6.30 7.20
C GLU A 252 20.03 -6.97 6.26
N ALA A 253 18.88 -6.33 6.03
CA ALA A 253 17.85 -6.79 5.09
C ALA A 253 17.90 -6.04 3.74
N THR A 254 18.94 -5.24 3.49
CA THR A 254 19.03 -4.42 2.26
C THR A 254 19.54 -5.23 1.07
N ARG A 255 18.86 -5.09 -0.06
CA ARG A 255 19.16 -5.75 -1.33
C ARG A 255 19.40 -4.69 -2.41
N THR A 256 20.64 -4.23 -2.51
CA THR A 256 21.05 -3.19 -3.47
C THR A 256 20.95 -3.71 -4.89
N ASN A 257 20.30 -2.94 -5.78
CA ASN A 257 20.20 -3.29 -7.19
C ASN A 257 21.50 -2.98 -7.95
N ALA A 258 21.80 -3.75 -8.98
CA ALA A 258 22.95 -3.52 -9.85
C ALA A 258 22.94 -2.13 -10.52
N SER A 259 21.73 -1.57 -10.74
CA SER A 259 21.53 -0.30 -11.43
C SER A 259 21.24 0.87 -10.49
N HIS A 260 21.62 0.79 -9.21
CA HIS A 260 21.34 1.86 -8.24
C HIS A 260 22.01 3.20 -8.63
N GLY A 261 21.38 4.30 -8.23
CA GLY A 261 21.92 5.65 -8.41
C GLY A 261 23.07 5.93 -7.42
N ALA A 262 24.02 6.78 -7.83
CA ALA A 262 25.19 7.10 -7.01
C ALA A 262 24.86 7.81 -5.68
N ASN A 263 23.73 8.52 -5.64
CA ASN A 263 23.25 9.27 -4.45
C ASN A 263 22.06 8.58 -3.76
N ALA A 264 21.78 7.31 -4.10
CA ALA A 264 20.72 6.55 -3.45
C ALA A 264 21.01 6.36 -1.95
N PRO A 265 20.03 6.54 -1.05
CA PRO A 265 20.25 6.46 0.40
C PRO A 265 20.22 5.01 0.89
N ILE A 266 21.14 4.19 0.41
CA ILE A 266 21.20 2.75 0.67
C ILE A 266 21.41 2.48 2.17
N PRO A 267 20.47 1.83 2.88
CA PRO A 267 20.60 1.54 4.29
C PRO A 267 21.86 0.73 4.59
N GLY A 268 22.64 1.20 5.59
CA GLY A 268 23.91 0.56 5.98
C GLY A 268 25.00 0.60 4.90
N GLY A 269 24.79 1.30 3.78
CA GLY A 269 25.75 1.31 2.66
C GLY A 269 25.95 -0.07 2.03
N ALA A 270 24.90 -0.91 2.03
CA ALA A 270 24.96 -2.28 1.52
C ALA A 270 25.35 -2.33 0.05
N ASN A 271 26.29 -3.22 -0.27
CA ASN A 271 26.75 -3.41 -1.64
C ASN A 271 25.81 -4.33 -2.43
N TYR A 272 25.82 -4.15 -3.76
CA TYR A 272 25.20 -5.10 -4.67
C TYR A 272 25.85 -6.49 -4.56
N ARG A 273 25.02 -7.53 -4.59
CA ARG A 273 25.42 -8.94 -4.77
C ARG A 273 24.69 -9.50 -6.00
N PRO A 274 25.35 -10.32 -6.85
CA PRO A 274 24.68 -10.99 -7.96
C PRO A 274 23.44 -11.74 -7.48
N GLY A 275 22.30 -11.54 -8.15
CA GLY A 275 21.00 -12.08 -7.76
C GLY A 275 20.09 -11.10 -7.02
N PHE A 276 20.61 -10.04 -6.41
CA PHE A 276 19.78 -9.04 -5.72
C PHE A 276 18.87 -8.26 -6.67
N GLU A 277 19.21 -8.18 -7.95
CA GLU A 277 18.33 -7.64 -8.98
C GLU A 277 17.01 -8.42 -9.15
N LYS A 278 16.96 -9.67 -8.68
CA LYS A 278 15.75 -10.52 -8.63
C LYS A 278 14.85 -10.24 -7.41
N LEU A 279 15.33 -9.45 -6.43
CA LEU A 279 14.78 -9.35 -5.08
C LEU A 279 14.31 -7.91 -4.77
N GLN A 280 13.62 -7.25 -5.71
CA GLN A 280 13.30 -5.82 -5.59
C GLN A 280 11.86 -5.54 -5.11
N GLN A 281 10.96 -6.50 -5.26
CA GLN A 281 9.62 -6.46 -4.71
C GLN A 281 9.38 -7.77 -3.98
N SER A 282 8.60 -7.76 -2.91
CA SER A 282 8.40 -8.93 -2.05
C SER A 282 6.93 -9.19 -1.75
N ALA A 283 6.62 -10.44 -1.44
CA ALA A 283 5.45 -10.88 -0.69
C ALA A 283 5.88 -11.93 0.33
N TYR A 284 5.37 -11.84 1.54
CA TYR A 284 5.72 -12.73 2.64
C TYR A 284 4.61 -13.69 2.99
N ILE A 285 4.98 -14.91 3.38
CA ILE A 285 4.09 -15.85 4.05
C ILE A 285 4.86 -16.65 5.10
N GLU A 286 4.26 -16.78 6.27
CA GLU A 286 4.74 -17.68 7.31
C GLU A 286 4.23 -19.09 7.04
N HIS A 287 5.14 -20.08 7.05
CA HIS A 287 4.78 -21.48 6.97
C HIS A 287 5.79 -22.35 7.73
N GLY A 288 5.30 -23.13 8.70
CA GLY A 288 6.15 -23.90 9.60
C GLY A 288 7.09 -22.99 10.40
N ASP A 289 8.38 -23.32 10.41
CA ASP A 289 9.42 -22.55 11.11
C ASP A 289 10.02 -21.44 10.27
N TYR A 290 9.52 -21.21 9.05
CA TYR A 290 10.11 -20.31 8.08
C TYR A 290 9.18 -19.15 7.71
N ILE A 291 9.80 -18.02 7.40
CA ILE A 291 9.19 -16.97 6.60
C ILE A 291 9.64 -17.17 5.16
N TYR A 292 8.69 -17.46 4.29
CA TYR A 292 8.90 -17.53 2.85
C TYR A 292 8.72 -16.15 2.25
N ARG A 293 9.57 -15.83 1.28
CA ARG A 293 9.53 -14.56 0.57
C ARG A 293 9.52 -14.82 -0.93
N PHE A 294 8.41 -14.49 -1.58
CA PHE A 294 8.33 -14.41 -3.03
C PHE A 294 8.87 -13.06 -3.47
N THR A 295 9.66 -13.02 -4.53
CA THR A 295 10.26 -11.77 -5.00
C THR A 295 10.22 -11.66 -6.51
N THR A 296 10.14 -10.43 -7.01
CA THR A 296 10.36 -10.10 -8.42
C THR A 296 11.50 -9.11 -8.55
N GLY A 297 12.02 -8.97 -9.75
CA GLY A 297 12.94 -7.89 -10.09
C GLY A 297 12.20 -6.53 -10.11
N GLN A 298 12.90 -5.49 -10.54
CA GLN A 298 12.28 -4.18 -10.77
C GLN A 298 11.22 -4.25 -11.87
N GLY A 299 10.16 -3.44 -11.73
CA GLY A 299 9.09 -3.32 -12.73
C GLY A 299 8.08 -4.47 -12.69
N ARG A 300 7.34 -4.66 -13.81
CA ARG A 300 6.19 -5.57 -13.93
C ARG A 300 6.39 -6.71 -14.94
N ARG A 301 7.60 -6.88 -15.46
CA ARG A 301 7.82 -7.72 -16.66
C ARG A 301 8.75 -8.90 -16.42
N GLY A 302 9.11 -9.16 -15.16
CA GLY A 302 9.96 -10.28 -14.77
C GLY A 302 9.20 -11.41 -14.10
N PRO A 303 9.82 -12.60 -13.97
CA PRO A 303 9.28 -13.72 -13.22
C PRO A 303 9.44 -13.52 -11.70
N ALA A 304 8.82 -14.41 -10.91
CA ALA A 304 9.03 -14.45 -9.49
C ALA A 304 9.95 -15.60 -9.05
N TYR A 305 10.64 -15.34 -7.94
CA TYR A 305 11.60 -16.23 -7.28
C TYR A 305 11.16 -16.48 -5.85
N LEU A 306 11.67 -17.52 -5.21
CA LEU A 306 11.34 -17.88 -3.85
C LEU A 306 12.59 -17.95 -2.98
N SER A 307 12.49 -17.40 -1.79
CA SER A 307 13.49 -17.54 -0.73
C SER A 307 12.81 -17.77 0.61
N ARG A 308 13.55 -18.26 1.61
CA ARG A 308 13.06 -18.44 2.97
C ARG A 308 14.15 -18.17 3.99
N ALA A 309 13.75 -17.77 5.19
CA ALA A 309 14.63 -17.71 6.35
C ALA A 309 13.89 -18.29 7.56
N MET A 310 14.61 -18.88 8.50
CA MET A 310 14.00 -19.25 9.79
C MET A 310 13.44 -18.00 10.46
N LYS A 311 12.27 -18.09 11.11
CA LYS A 311 11.63 -16.98 11.84
C LYS A 311 12.61 -16.27 12.77
N SER A 312 13.40 -17.02 13.52
CA SER A 312 14.39 -16.49 14.48
C SER A 312 15.53 -15.70 13.84
N GLN A 313 15.71 -15.80 12.53
CA GLN A 313 16.79 -15.12 11.77
C GLN A 313 16.25 -14.05 10.82
N PHE A 314 14.91 -14.02 10.64
CA PHE A 314 14.25 -13.02 9.81
C PHE A 314 14.41 -11.61 10.41
N PRO A 315 14.64 -10.56 9.63
CA PRO A 315 14.78 -10.50 8.17
C PRO A 315 16.24 -10.42 7.67
N ASN A 316 17.22 -10.98 8.38
CA ASN A 316 18.63 -10.91 8.00
C ASN A 316 18.87 -11.60 6.64
N GLU A 317 19.25 -10.81 5.61
CA GLU A 317 19.44 -11.29 4.24
C GLU A 317 20.49 -12.41 4.13
N SER A 318 21.50 -12.42 5.00
CA SER A 318 22.54 -13.46 5.00
C SER A 318 22.04 -14.83 5.47
N ALA A 319 20.88 -14.88 6.12
CA ALA A 319 20.25 -16.11 6.61
C ALA A 319 19.25 -16.71 5.61
N PHE A 320 18.94 -15.99 4.51
CA PHE A 320 18.03 -16.52 3.51
C PHE A 320 18.65 -17.63 2.69
N GLU A 321 17.84 -18.64 2.43
CA GLU A 321 18.04 -19.66 1.43
C GLU A 321 17.14 -19.37 0.24
N TYR A 322 17.66 -19.62 -0.96
CA TYR A 322 16.96 -19.38 -2.23
C TYR A 322 16.62 -20.71 -2.89
N TYR A 323 15.40 -20.83 -3.38
CA TYR A 323 14.95 -22.04 -4.06
C TYR A 323 15.63 -22.16 -5.42
N ALA A 324 16.33 -23.27 -5.65
CA ALA A 324 17.07 -23.55 -6.86
C ALA A 324 16.91 -25.02 -7.25
N ASP A 325 16.21 -25.27 -8.37
CA ASP A 325 16.05 -26.59 -8.99
C ASP A 325 15.67 -27.74 -8.04
N GLY A 326 14.71 -27.46 -7.14
CA GLY A 326 14.20 -28.44 -6.18
C GLY A 326 14.95 -28.51 -4.85
N GLY A 327 15.92 -27.63 -4.61
CA GLY A 327 16.68 -27.50 -3.38
C GLY A 327 16.80 -26.07 -2.88
N TRP A 328 17.56 -25.89 -1.79
CA TRP A 328 17.78 -24.60 -1.15
C TRP A 328 19.27 -24.27 -1.13
N VAL A 329 19.62 -23.07 -1.55
CA VAL A 329 21.01 -22.56 -1.64
C VAL A 329 21.13 -21.18 -1.01
N HIS A 330 22.35 -20.79 -0.58
CA HIS A 330 22.59 -19.46 0.00
C HIS A 330 23.00 -18.40 -1.04
N ASP A 331 23.15 -18.78 -2.31
CA ASP A 331 23.54 -17.86 -3.37
C ASP A 331 22.31 -17.37 -4.15
N PRO A 332 21.88 -16.08 -4.00
CA PRO A 332 20.70 -15.56 -4.68
C PRO A 332 20.81 -15.59 -6.20
N SER A 333 22.02 -15.61 -6.75
CA SER A 333 22.22 -15.67 -8.21
C SER A 333 21.71 -16.99 -8.81
N GLN A 334 21.67 -18.06 -8.00
CA GLN A 334 21.21 -19.39 -8.40
C GLN A 334 19.68 -19.58 -8.25
N ALA A 335 18.96 -18.60 -7.69
CA ALA A 335 17.51 -18.71 -7.52
C ALA A 335 16.80 -19.02 -8.84
N SER A 336 16.03 -20.12 -8.84
CA SER A 336 15.19 -20.55 -9.96
C SER A 336 13.84 -19.87 -9.96
N VAL A 337 13.23 -19.76 -11.14
CA VAL A 337 11.88 -19.19 -11.31
C VAL A 337 10.85 -20.13 -10.71
N VAL A 338 9.95 -19.60 -9.88
CA VAL A 338 8.80 -20.31 -9.31
C VAL A 338 7.46 -19.90 -9.94
N LEU A 339 7.35 -18.62 -10.35
CA LEU A 339 6.22 -18.14 -11.14
C LEU A 339 6.77 -17.52 -12.43
N ASP A 340 6.41 -18.11 -13.53
CA ASP A 340 6.91 -17.74 -14.87
C ASP A 340 6.17 -16.54 -15.46
N GLY A 341 6.76 -15.93 -16.46
CA GLY A 341 6.18 -14.85 -17.23
C GLY A 341 6.31 -13.48 -16.59
N LYS A 342 5.32 -12.64 -16.80
CA LYS A 342 5.25 -11.28 -16.27
C LYS A 342 4.50 -11.31 -14.95
N VAL A 343 5.20 -11.03 -13.86
CA VAL A 343 4.64 -10.94 -12.52
C VAL A 343 4.83 -9.51 -12.03
N SER A 344 3.73 -8.80 -11.79
CA SER A 344 3.78 -7.47 -11.19
C SER A 344 3.65 -7.56 -9.67
N GLU A 345 3.15 -6.51 -9.03
CA GLU A 345 2.87 -6.51 -7.59
C GLU A 345 2.12 -7.80 -7.24
N LEU A 346 2.70 -8.55 -6.30
CA LEU A 346 2.18 -9.87 -5.98
C LEU A 346 1.84 -9.99 -4.50
N SER A 347 0.84 -10.80 -4.20
CA SER A 347 0.53 -11.26 -2.84
C SER A 347 0.49 -12.78 -2.78
N VAL A 348 0.68 -13.32 -1.59
CA VAL A 348 0.61 -14.74 -1.29
C VAL A 348 -0.13 -14.95 0.03
N ALA A 349 -0.97 -15.98 0.09
CA ALA A 349 -1.66 -16.41 1.30
C ALA A 349 -1.86 -17.93 1.28
N TYR A 350 -2.09 -18.53 2.45
CA TYR A 350 -2.70 -19.85 2.52
C TYR A 350 -4.21 -19.66 2.61
N ASN A 351 -4.95 -20.39 1.79
CA ASN A 351 -6.41 -20.36 1.80
C ASN A 351 -6.94 -21.68 2.34
N ASP A 352 -7.61 -21.64 3.49
CA ASP A 352 -8.10 -22.81 4.21
C ASP A 352 -9.21 -23.54 3.43
N TYR A 353 -10.07 -22.81 2.73
CA TYR A 353 -11.13 -23.39 1.93
C TYR A 353 -10.58 -24.25 0.78
N LEU A 354 -9.59 -23.75 0.07
CA LEU A 354 -8.93 -24.50 -0.99
C LEU A 354 -7.92 -25.52 -0.46
N GLY A 355 -7.49 -25.41 0.80
CA GLY A 355 -6.40 -26.21 1.39
C GLY A 355 -5.07 -26.00 0.62
N LYS A 356 -4.83 -24.79 0.09
CA LYS A 356 -3.70 -24.49 -0.79
C LYS A 356 -3.14 -23.09 -0.56
N PHE A 357 -1.89 -22.93 -0.96
CA PHE A 357 -1.31 -21.61 -1.15
C PHE A 357 -1.90 -20.96 -2.40
N VAL A 358 -2.16 -19.66 -2.29
CA VAL A 358 -2.70 -18.82 -3.36
C VAL A 358 -1.73 -17.68 -3.61
N THR A 359 -1.40 -17.41 -4.87
CA THR A 359 -0.76 -16.15 -5.27
C THR A 359 -1.70 -15.37 -6.17
N MET A 360 -1.69 -14.05 -5.99
CA MET A 360 -2.36 -13.10 -6.89
C MET A 360 -1.36 -12.07 -7.39
N TYR A 361 -1.45 -11.71 -8.66
CA TYR A 361 -0.60 -10.67 -9.25
C TYR A 361 -1.21 -10.13 -10.55
N GLY A 362 -0.76 -8.95 -10.96
CA GLY A 362 -1.10 -8.39 -12.26
C GLY A 362 -0.23 -8.98 -13.37
N VAL A 363 -0.81 -9.18 -14.55
CA VAL A 363 -0.11 -9.55 -15.78
C VAL A 363 -0.40 -8.50 -16.84
N GLU A 364 0.65 -7.79 -17.26
CA GLU A 364 0.53 -6.74 -18.26
C GLU A 364 -0.12 -7.27 -19.54
N GLY A 365 -1.29 -6.72 -19.90
CA GLY A 365 -2.07 -7.11 -21.06
C GLY A 365 -3.06 -8.28 -20.85
N GLU A 366 -3.09 -8.91 -19.65
CA GLU A 366 -4.01 -10.01 -19.34
C GLU A 366 -5.01 -9.68 -18.23
N GLY A 367 -4.60 -8.87 -17.24
CA GLY A 367 -5.39 -8.52 -16.06
C GLY A 367 -4.83 -9.09 -14.77
N ILE A 368 -5.70 -9.37 -13.80
CA ILE A 368 -5.34 -9.94 -12.51
C ILE A 368 -5.53 -11.45 -12.55
N VAL A 369 -4.51 -12.17 -12.13
CA VAL A 369 -4.51 -13.63 -12.14
C VAL A 369 -4.26 -14.20 -10.75
N MET A 370 -4.77 -15.42 -10.53
CA MET A 370 -4.52 -16.25 -9.38
C MET A 370 -3.85 -17.55 -9.80
N ARG A 371 -2.97 -18.09 -8.95
CA ARG A 371 -2.44 -19.47 -9.05
C ARG A 371 -2.50 -20.14 -7.68
N THR A 372 -2.59 -21.45 -7.65
CA THR A 372 -2.61 -22.24 -6.42
C THR A 372 -1.50 -23.29 -6.41
N ALA A 373 -1.04 -23.64 -5.21
CA ALA A 373 -0.05 -24.70 -5.03
C ALA A 373 -0.23 -25.44 -3.71
N PRO A 374 0.21 -26.71 -3.58
CA PRO A 374 0.19 -27.45 -2.32
C PRO A 374 1.27 -26.99 -1.32
N SER A 375 2.34 -26.35 -1.80
CA SER A 375 3.42 -25.79 -0.99
C SER A 375 3.93 -24.48 -1.59
N PRO A 376 4.69 -23.65 -0.84
CA PRO A 376 5.26 -22.42 -1.38
C PRO A 376 6.19 -22.65 -2.59
N GLU A 377 6.86 -23.79 -2.64
CA GLU A 377 7.74 -24.19 -3.75
C GLU A 377 6.95 -24.58 -5.01
N GLY A 378 5.67 -24.87 -4.88
CA GLY A 378 4.81 -25.34 -5.96
C GLY A 378 4.56 -26.87 -5.93
N PRO A 379 4.25 -27.52 -7.08
CA PRO A 379 4.06 -26.87 -8.38
C PRO A 379 2.86 -25.93 -8.40
N TRP A 380 3.02 -24.76 -8.99
CA TRP A 380 1.96 -23.79 -9.13
C TRP A 380 1.06 -24.13 -10.32
N SER A 381 -0.25 -24.03 -10.13
CA SER A 381 -1.25 -24.26 -11.18
C SER A 381 -1.04 -23.30 -12.37
N PRO A 382 -1.64 -23.56 -13.53
CA PRO A 382 -1.82 -22.57 -14.57
C PRO A 382 -2.47 -21.28 -14.01
N ARG A 383 -2.24 -20.15 -14.68
CA ARG A 383 -2.86 -18.85 -14.33
C ARG A 383 -4.36 -18.90 -14.56
N ARG A 384 -5.12 -18.41 -13.58
CA ARG A 384 -6.53 -18.17 -13.71
C ARG A 384 -6.80 -16.67 -13.63
N LYS A 385 -7.48 -16.11 -14.61
CA LYS A 385 -7.90 -14.70 -14.61
C LYS A 385 -9.05 -14.51 -13.65
N LEU A 386 -8.92 -13.57 -12.73
CA LEU A 386 -9.99 -13.12 -11.84
C LEU A 386 -10.57 -11.78 -12.30
N VAL A 387 -9.73 -10.92 -12.87
CA VAL A 387 -10.12 -9.65 -13.45
C VAL A 387 -9.48 -9.57 -14.84
N ASP A 388 -10.28 -9.76 -15.87
CA ASP A 388 -9.86 -9.63 -17.26
C ASP A 388 -10.09 -8.20 -17.79
N ALA A 389 -9.85 -8.00 -19.11
CA ALA A 389 -10.02 -6.70 -19.76
C ALA A 389 -11.40 -6.11 -19.62
N GLU A 390 -12.43 -6.93 -19.75
CA GLU A 390 -13.81 -6.45 -19.71
C GLU A 390 -14.20 -6.11 -18.28
N THR A 391 -13.79 -6.94 -17.31
CA THR A 391 -13.97 -6.66 -15.89
C THR A 391 -13.23 -5.39 -15.46
N ALA A 392 -11.97 -5.23 -15.88
CA ALA A 392 -11.18 -4.04 -15.61
C ALA A 392 -11.84 -2.78 -16.19
N LYS A 393 -12.41 -2.87 -17.39
CA LYS A 393 -13.14 -1.77 -18.03
C LYS A 393 -14.38 -1.36 -17.23
N VAL A 394 -15.08 -2.32 -16.65
CA VAL A 394 -16.22 -2.05 -15.76
C VAL A 394 -15.77 -1.33 -14.49
N ILE A 395 -14.64 -1.76 -13.92
CA ILE A 395 -14.09 -1.19 -12.70
C ILE A 395 -13.63 0.23 -12.94
N SER A 396 -12.84 0.46 -13.97
CA SER A 396 -12.14 1.72 -14.21
C SER A 396 -12.74 2.56 -15.34
N GLY A 397 -13.56 1.95 -16.21
CA GLY A 397 -14.07 2.56 -17.45
C GLY A 397 -13.03 2.65 -18.57
N GLU A 398 -11.86 2.01 -18.41
CA GLU A 398 -10.74 2.00 -19.36
C GLU A 398 -10.21 0.58 -19.56
N PRO A 399 -9.47 0.28 -20.65
CA PRO A 399 -8.94 -1.05 -20.89
C PRO A 399 -7.81 -1.44 -19.93
N LEU A 400 -7.60 -2.69 -19.87
CA LEU A 400 -6.73 -3.63 -19.15
C LEU A 400 -5.53 -3.17 -18.31
N ASN A 401 -4.87 -2.10 -18.56
CA ASN A 401 -3.67 -1.70 -17.78
C ASN A 401 -4.00 -0.79 -16.62
N ASP A 402 -5.29 -0.63 -16.31
CA ASP A 402 -5.73 0.32 -15.33
C ASP A 402 -5.86 -0.29 -13.91
N THR A 403 -6.04 -1.59 -13.79
CA THR A 403 -6.08 -2.27 -12.49
C THR A 403 -4.76 -2.98 -12.18
N TYR A 404 -4.30 -2.88 -10.92
CA TYR A 404 -3.04 -3.45 -10.47
C TYR A 404 -3.03 -3.66 -8.96
N ALA A 405 -1.95 -4.27 -8.44
CA ALA A 405 -1.69 -4.46 -7.03
C ALA A 405 -2.81 -5.20 -6.27
N PRO A 406 -3.08 -6.47 -6.65
CA PRO A 406 -4.01 -7.30 -5.90
C PRO A 406 -3.33 -7.84 -4.64
N TYR A 407 -3.83 -7.47 -3.45
CA TYR A 407 -3.32 -8.01 -2.20
C TYR A 407 -4.40 -8.75 -1.44
N VAL A 408 -4.18 -10.05 -1.22
CA VAL A 408 -5.08 -10.91 -0.43
C VAL A 408 -5.16 -10.38 0.99
N LEU A 409 -6.37 -10.27 1.52
CA LEU A 409 -6.60 -9.79 2.88
C LEU A 409 -6.35 -10.91 3.91
N PRO A 410 -6.00 -10.56 5.17
CA PRO A 410 -5.62 -11.57 6.18
C PRO A 410 -6.80 -12.44 6.66
N HIS A 411 -8.02 -11.91 6.68
CA HIS A 411 -9.21 -12.65 7.09
C HIS A 411 -10.01 -13.05 5.86
N GLN A 412 -10.38 -14.30 5.77
CA GLN A 412 -11.14 -14.87 4.67
C GLN A 412 -12.34 -15.59 5.23
N ASP A 413 -13.47 -15.58 4.56
CA ASP A 413 -14.54 -16.51 4.86
C ASP A 413 -14.31 -17.86 4.14
N ASP A 414 -15.15 -18.85 4.44
CA ASP A 414 -14.97 -20.22 3.94
C ASP A 414 -15.16 -20.36 2.40
N GLN A 415 -15.72 -19.35 1.72
CA GLN A 415 -16.11 -19.48 0.31
C GLN A 415 -15.52 -18.40 -0.58
N HIS A 416 -15.08 -17.26 -0.01
CA HIS A 416 -14.69 -16.12 -0.80
C HIS A 416 -13.23 -15.75 -0.59
N LEU A 417 -12.59 -15.26 -1.64
CA LEU A 417 -11.29 -14.63 -1.58
C LEU A 417 -11.48 -13.11 -1.58
N TYR A 418 -11.17 -12.47 -0.46
CA TYR A 418 -11.16 -11.02 -0.34
C TYR A 418 -9.76 -10.47 -0.60
N TYR A 419 -9.69 -9.39 -1.35
CA TYR A 419 -8.43 -8.75 -1.70
C TYR A 419 -8.63 -7.26 -2.02
N THR A 420 -7.56 -6.48 -1.89
CA THR A 420 -7.52 -5.11 -2.41
C THR A 420 -7.17 -5.11 -3.89
N LEU A 421 -7.62 -4.08 -4.60
CA LEU A 421 -7.25 -3.83 -5.98
C LEU A 421 -7.21 -2.33 -6.23
N THR A 422 -6.20 -1.83 -6.92
CA THR A 422 -6.07 -0.41 -7.24
C THR A 422 -6.42 -0.14 -8.70
N SER A 423 -7.02 1.03 -8.95
CA SER A 423 -7.23 1.58 -10.28
C SER A 423 -6.35 2.80 -10.51
N TRP A 424 -5.62 2.82 -11.64
CA TRP A 424 -4.84 3.99 -12.06
C TRP A 424 -5.70 5.21 -12.32
N ARG A 425 -6.90 5.00 -12.84
CA ARG A 425 -7.80 6.09 -13.22
C ARG A 425 -8.26 6.89 -12.03
N ASP A 426 -8.74 6.19 -11.01
CA ASP A 426 -9.29 6.82 -9.81
C ASP A 426 -8.21 7.03 -8.75
N TYR A 427 -7.08 6.37 -8.92
CA TYR A 427 -5.95 6.33 -8.00
C TYR A 427 -6.41 6.05 -6.57
N ASN A 428 -7.25 5.03 -6.43
CA ASN A 428 -7.84 4.61 -5.16
C ASN A 428 -7.96 3.09 -5.11
N THR A 429 -7.99 2.58 -3.91
CA THR A 429 -8.03 1.15 -3.62
C THR A 429 -9.45 0.69 -3.36
N MET A 430 -9.81 -0.46 -3.91
CA MET A 430 -11.11 -1.12 -3.80
C MET A 430 -11.00 -2.42 -3.01
N LEU A 431 -12.06 -2.79 -2.30
CA LEU A 431 -12.29 -4.13 -1.77
C LEU A 431 -12.94 -4.98 -2.86
N MET A 432 -12.32 -6.10 -3.16
CA MET A 432 -12.79 -7.09 -4.12
C MET A 432 -13.14 -8.40 -3.40
N ARG A 433 -14.06 -9.14 -3.98
CA ARG A 433 -14.41 -10.49 -3.57
C ARG A 433 -14.49 -11.41 -4.78
N THR A 434 -13.92 -12.60 -4.69
CA THR A 434 -14.06 -13.67 -5.69
C THR A 434 -14.64 -14.92 -5.04
N ASP A 435 -15.70 -15.48 -5.60
CA ASP A 435 -16.30 -16.73 -5.18
C ASP A 435 -15.39 -17.90 -5.58
N LEU A 436 -14.93 -18.67 -4.59
CA LEU A 436 -13.97 -19.76 -4.79
C LEU A 436 -14.61 -21.04 -5.32
N ASP A 437 -15.93 -21.23 -5.20
CA ASP A 437 -16.62 -22.38 -5.80
C ASP A 437 -16.49 -22.37 -7.33
N PHE A 438 -16.58 -21.17 -7.94
CA PHE A 438 -16.33 -20.99 -9.36
C PHE A 438 -14.88 -21.23 -9.77
N VAL A 439 -13.95 -21.14 -8.78
CA VAL A 439 -12.52 -21.33 -9.04
C VAL A 439 -12.15 -22.80 -8.99
N GLY A 440 -12.91 -23.64 -8.27
CA GLY A 440 -12.60 -25.05 -8.01
C GLY A 440 -12.92 -26.01 -9.14
N GLU A 441 -13.97 -25.75 -9.91
CA GLU A 441 -14.54 -26.78 -10.80
C GLU A 441 -13.95 -26.84 -12.22
N ASP A 442 -13.31 -25.75 -12.73
CA ASP A 442 -12.79 -25.72 -14.12
C ASP A 442 -11.49 -24.92 -14.25
N MET A 443 -10.45 -25.35 -13.58
CA MET A 443 -9.12 -24.70 -13.68
C MET A 443 -8.45 -24.89 -15.05
N GLU A 444 -8.90 -25.83 -15.87
CA GLU A 444 -8.26 -26.16 -17.17
C GLU A 444 -8.91 -25.54 -18.40
N ASN A 445 -10.16 -25.05 -18.34
CA ASN A 445 -10.92 -24.72 -19.55
C ASN A 445 -11.56 -23.34 -19.61
N ASN A 446 -11.41 -22.43 -18.63
CA ASN A 446 -12.05 -21.12 -18.67
C ASN A 446 -11.09 -20.01 -19.11
N ASP A 447 -10.86 -19.90 -20.42
CA ASP A 447 -10.27 -18.70 -21.04
C ASP A 447 -11.23 -17.50 -21.09
N HIS A 448 -12.49 -17.67 -20.68
CA HIS A 448 -13.53 -16.65 -20.82
C HIS A 448 -14.44 -16.61 -19.61
N ILE A 449 -14.20 -15.66 -18.71
CA ILE A 449 -15.27 -15.15 -17.86
C ILE A 449 -16.05 -14.15 -18.70
N ALA A 450 -17.18 -14.60 -19.22
CA ALA A 450 -18.08 -13.71 -19.96
C ALA A 450 -18.65 -12.68 -18.97
N VAL A 451 -18.30 -11.41 -19.15
CA VAL A 451 -18.97 -10.30 -18.49
C VAL A 451 -20.27 -10.05 -19.23
N SER A 452 -21.36 -10.64 -18.77
CA SER A 452 -22.70 -10.26 -19.25
C SER A 452 -23.26 -9.20 -18.28
N ASP A 453 -23.36 -7.99 -18.79
CA ASP A 453 -24.12 -6.85 -18.27
C ASP A 453 -23.89 -6.41 -16.80
N VAL A 454 -23.26 -5.24 -16.68
CA VAL A 454 -23.24 -4.48 -15.44
C VAL A 454 -24.60 -3.88 -15.19
N VAL A 455 -25.36 -4.42 -14.28
CA VAL A 455 -26.57 -3.76 -13.80
C VAL A 455 -26.17 -2.73 -12.74
N ALA A 456 -26.10 -1.47 -13.16
CA ALA A 456 -26.13 -0.36 -12.21
C ALA A 456 -27.53 -0.33 -11.58
N THR A 457 -27.69 -0.86 -10.39
CA THR A 457 -28.90 -0.59 -9.60
C THR A 457 -28.84 0.88 -9.15
N ARG A 458 -29.81 1.64 -9.62
CA ARG A 458 -30.03 3.06 -9.30
C ARG A 458 -30.48 3.24 -7.86
#